data_f24665c0ffbcca03040dc1c6508034df
#
_entry.id   f24665c0ffbcca03040dc1c6508034df
#
_cell.length_a   1.000
_cell.length_b   1.000
_cell.length_c   1.000
_cell.angle_alpha   90.00
_cell.angle_beta   90.00
_cell.angle_gamma   90.00
#
_symmetry.space_group_name_H-M   'P 1'
#
loop_
_entity.id
_entity.type
_entity.pdbx_description
1 polymer ?
#
loop_
_entity_poly.entity_id
_entity_poly.type
_entity_poly.pdbx_seq_one_letter_code
_entity_poly.pdbx_strand_id
1 'polypeptide(L)'
;ANPLIRIIYDIVATHASHSDDIRAEVAYLFHRNFKRVSNGLVWLKLISVISPLLGLLGTVFGMVEVFKTLSFTEVPSTELLAAGIWQALITTVMGLCIAIPVLMVYYGLMLKFRGFHIEAVEHSYRALEIMNRIRAKNNPHAINDKEEKE
;
A
#
# COMPACT_ATOMS: atom_id res chain seq x y z
N ALA A 1 -20.55 3.03 3.88
CA ALA A 1 -20.62 2.19 5.09
C ALA A 1 -19.20 1.99 5.61
N ASN A 2 -18.97 2.20 6.90
CA ASN A 2 -17.66 2.07 7.52
C ASN A 2 -17.21 0.59 7.43
N PRO A 3 -16.04 0.28 6.84
CA PRO A 3 -15.57 -1.09 6.67
C PRO A 3 -15.44 -1.85 8.00
N LEU A 4 -15.18 -1.15 9.10
CA LEU A 4 -15.13 -1.70 10.45
C LEU A 4 -16.47 -2.30 10.90
N ILE A 5 -17.57 -1.58 10.68
CA ILE A 5 -18.92 -2.04 11.07
C ILE A 5 -19.29 -3.30 10.29
N ARG A 6 -18.90 -3.36 9.02
CA ARG A 6 -19.16 -4.53 8.18
C ARG A 6 -18.39 -5.76 8.64
N ILE A 7 -17.11 -5.57 9.00
CA ILE A 7 -16.27 -6.66 9.54
C ILE A 7 -16.83 -7.17 10.87
N ILE A 8 -17.19 -6.27 11.79
CA ILE A 8 -17.77 -6.65 13.07
C ILE A 8 -19.12 -7.39 12.88
N TYR A 9 -19.96 -6.91 11.97
CA TYR A 9 -21.23 -7.56 11.65
C TYR A 9 -21.02 -8.96 11.05
N ASP A 10 -20.09 -9.13 10.11
CA ASP A 10 -19.75 -10.42 9.51
C ASP A 10 -19.20 -11.39 10.56
N ILE A 11 -18.38 -10.94 11.51
CA ILE A 11 -17.85 -11.76 12.62
C ILE A 11 -18.98 -12.22 13.54
N VAL A 12 -19.87 -11.31 13.92
CA VAL A 12 -21.01 -11.61 14.82
C VAL A 12 -22.03 -12.51 14.13
N ALA A 13 -22.28 -12.35 12.84
CA ALA A 13 -23.22 -13.14 12.07
C ALA A 13 -22.72 -14.57 11.77
N THR A 14 -21.43 -14.78 11.71
CA THR A 14 -20.82 -16.07 11.31
C THR A 14 -20.67 -17.04 12.50
N HIS A 15 -21.19 -16.80 13.68
CA HIS A 15 -21.28 -17.70 14.85
C HIS A 15 -20.30 -18.89 14.85
N ALA A 16 -19.00 -18.60 14.75
CA ALA A 16 -17.99 -19.64 14.76
C ALA A 16 -17.90 -20.29 16.15
N SER A 17 -17.96 -21.60 16.22
CA SER A 17 -18.04 -22.34 17.46
C SER A 17 -16.69 -22.48 18.20
N HIS A 18 -15.57 -22.09 17.58
CA HIS A 18 -14.23 -22.21 18.14
C HIS A 18 -13.46 -20.89 18.07
N SER A 19 -12.75 -20.51 19.12
CA SER A 19 -12.01 -19.24 19.24
C SER A 19 -10.86 -19.11 18.23
N ASP A 20 -10.26 -20.22 17.82
CA ASP A 20 -9.16 -20.22 16.85
C ASP A 20 -9.68 -20.02 15.43
N ASP A 21 -10.86 -20.57 15.11
CA ASP A 21 -11.53 -20.35 13.83
C ASP A 21 -11.93 -18.88 13.66
N ILE A 22 -12.38 -18.23 14.75
CA ILE A 22 -12.73 -16.79 14.72
C ILE A 22 -11.50 -15.91 14.45
N ARG A 23 -10.34 -16.24 15.03
CA ARG A 23 -9.09 -15.50 14.76
C ARG A 23 -8.67 -15.62 13.30
N ALA A 24 -8.74 -16.81 12.74
CA ALA A 24 -8.45 -17.05 11.33
C ALA A 24 -9.45 -16.32 10.40
N GLU A 25 -10.74 -16.35 10.75
CA GLU A 25 -11.80 -15.65 10.00
C GLU A 25 -11.61 -14.13 10.03
N VAL A 26 -11.32 -13.54 11.19
CA VAL A 26 -11.00 -12.12 11.33
C VAL A 26 -9.81 -11.75 10.45
N ALA A 27 -8.72 -12.50 10.53
CA ALA A 27 -7.53 -12.26 9.72
C ALA A 27 -7.82 -12.37 8.21
N TYR A 28 -8.63 -13.35 7.79
CA TYR A 28 -9.06 -13.54 6.41
C TYR A 28 -9.91 -12.38 5.90
N LEU A 29 -10.91 -11.93 6.66
CA LEU A 29 -11.79 -10.81 6.29
C LEU A 29 -11.01 -9.50 6.20
N PHE A 30 -10.06 -9.27 7.12
CA PHE A 30 -9.12 -8.15 7.02
C PHE A 30 -8.30 -8.22 5.74
N HIS A 31 -7.66 -9.35 5.48
CA HIS A 31 -6.84 -9.53 4.29
C HIS A 31 -7.64 -9.31 3.00
N ARG A 32 -8.84 -9.85 2.92
CA ARG A 32 -9.74 -9.72 1.75
C ARG A 32 -10.17 -8.27 1.50
N ASN A 33 -10.64 -7.58 2.54
CA ASN A 33 -11.18 -6.22 2.40
C ASN A 33 -10.08 -5.18 2.14
N PHE A 34 -8.88 -5.37 2.70
CA PHE A 34 -7.77 -4.44 2.55
C PHE A 34 -6.84 -4.74 1.36
N LYS A 35 -6.92 -5.94 0.77
CA LYS A 35 -6.08 -6.33 -0.37
C LYS A 35 -6.20 -5.37 -1.56
N ARG A 36 -7.41 -4.89 -1.88
CA ARG A 36 -7.64 -3.97 -3.00
C ARG A 36 -6.95 -2.61 -2.77
N VAL A 37 -7.05 -2.07 -1.56
CA VAL A 37 -6.41 -0.80 -1.19
C VAL A 37 -4.90 -0.95 -1.15
N SER A 38 -4.41 -2.03 -0.57
CA SER A 38 -2.97 -2.36 -0.53
C SER A 38 -2.38 -2.44 -1.95
N ASN A 39 -3.07 -3.10 -2.87
CA ASN A 39 -2.62 -3.16 -4.27
C ASN A 39 -2.57 -1.77 -4.93
N GLY A 40 -3.55 -0.90 -4.67
CA GLY A 40 -3.53 0.49 -5.15
C GLY A 40 -2.31 1.28 -4.64
N LEU A 41 -1.96 1.10 -3.36
CA LEU A 41 -0.76 1.73 -2.76
C LEU A 41 0.54 1.22 -3.40
N VAL A 42 0.62 -0.06 -3.75
CA VAL A 42 1.78 -0.63 -4.45
C VAL A 42 1.97 0.01 -5.82
N TRP A 43 0.89 0.20 -6.59
CA TRP A 43 0.97 0.89 -7.89
C TRP A 43 1.38 2.36 -7.75
N LEU A 44 0.84 3.09 -6.78
CA LEU A 44 1.26 4.48 -6.51
C LEU A 44 2.76 4.55 -6.18
N LYS A 45 3.24 3.66 -5.32
CA LYS A 45 4.66 3.58 -4.99
C LYS A 45 5.51 3.27 -6.23
N LEU A 46 5.08 2.33 -7.06
CA LEU A 46 5.77 1.95 -8.28
C LEU A 46 5.91 3.16 -9.23
N ILE A 47 4.82 3.89 -9.47
CA ILE A 47 4.83 5.10 -10.32
C ILE A 47 5.79 6.15 -9.75
N SER A 48 5.76 6.41 -8.44
CA SER A 48 6.61 7.41 -7.80
C SER A 48 8.11 7.10 -7.93
N VAL A 49 8.47 5.82 -7.97
CA VAL A 49 9.88 5.38 -8.14
C VAL A 49 10.30 5.36 -9.60
N ILE A 50 9.43 4.88 -10.50
CA ILE A 50 9.77 4.75 -11.92
C ILE A 50 9.79 6.11 -12.62
N SER A 51 8.93 7.07 -12.27
CA SER A 51 8.86 8.36 -12.96
C SER A 51 10.17 9.14 -12.98
N PRO A 52 10.94 9.29 -11.87
CA PRO A 52 12.26 9.94 -11.92
C PRO A 52 13.27 9.16 -12.75
N LEU A 53 13.21 7.83 -12.72
CA LEU A 53 14.12 6.98 -13.52
C LEU A 53 13.85 7.15 -15.02
N LEU A 54 12.59 7.27 -15.42
CA LEU A 54 12.23 7.59 -16.81
C LEU A 54 12.70 9.00 -17.19
N GLY A 55 12.61 9.97 -16.29
CA GLY A 55 13.17 11.30 -16.50
C GLY A 55 14.68 11.25 -16.70
N LEU A 56 15.41 10.52 -15.87
CA LEU A 56 16.85 10.30 -16.01
C LEU A 56 17.19 9.58 -17.33
N LEU A 57 16.43 8.55 -17.68
CA LEU A 57 16.60 7.87 -18.97
C LEU A 57 16.45 8.86 -20.15
N GLY A 58 15.49 9.78 -20.05
CA GLY A 58 15.32 10.84 -21.05
C GLY A 58 16.54 11.74 -21.22
N THR A 59 17.24 12.07 -20.10
CA THR A 59 18.50 12.84 -20.23
C THR A 59 19.59 12.07 -20.93
N VAL A 60 19.71 10.78 -20.65
CA VAL A 60 20.71 9.92 -21.30
C VAL A 60 20.44 9.85 -22.81
N PHE A 61 19.20 9.59 -23.22
CA PHE A 61 18.83 9.59 -24.64
C PHE A 61 19.03 10.95 -25.30
N GLY A 62 18.65 12.04 -24.63
CA GLY A 62 18.87 13.40 -25.14
C GLY A 62 20.35 13.72 -25.38
N MET A 63 21.21 13.34 -24.44
CA MET A 63 22.64 13.52 -24.59
C MET A 63 23.25 12.65 -25.69
N VAL A 64 22.81 11.40 -25.82
CA VAL A 64 23.22 10.51 -26.91
C VAL A 64 22.88 11.13 -28.29
N GLU A 65 21.70 11.70 -28.43
CA GLU A 65 21.26 12.34 -29.67
C GLU A 65 22.12 13.58 -29.98
N VAL A 66 22.42 14.39 -28.96
CA VAL A 66 23.32 15.56 -29.10
C VAL A 66 24.70 15.14 -29.60
N PHE A 67 25.33 14.16 -28.95
CA PHE A 67 26.66 13.70 -29.35
C PHE A 67 26.65 13.03 -30.71
N LYS A 68 25.59 12.31 -31.06
CA LYS A 68 25.41 11.74 -32.41
C LYS A 68 25.38 12.87 -33.46
N THR A 69 24.61 13.92 -33.23
CA THR A 69 24.52 15.05 -34.16
C THR A 69 25.87 15.77 -34.30
N LEU A 70 26.57 15.98 -33.19
CA LEU A 70 27.90 16.60 -33.18
C LEU A 70 28.94 15.78 -33.95
N SER A 71 28.85 14.46 -33.93
CA SER A 71 29.81 13.59 -34.65
C SER A 71 29.71 13.69 -36.20
N PHE A 72 28.60 14.22 -36.71
CA PHE A 72 28.39 14.45 -38.14
C PHE A 72 28.52 15.92 -38.56
N THR A 73 28.83 16.81 -37.61
CA THR A 73 28.90 18.25 -37.87
C THR A 73 30.37 18.69 -37.87
N GLU A 74 30.87 19.26 -39.00
CA GLU A 74 32.26 19.70 -39.12
C GLU A 74 32.60 20.85 -38.16
N VAL A 75 31.63 21.71 -37.85
CA VAL A 75 31.82 22.86 -36.91
C VAL A 75 30.69 22.82 -35.89
N PRO A 76 30.91 22.23 -34.71
CA PRO A 76 29.91 22.21 -33.63
C PRO A 76 29.59 23.62 -33.14
N SER A 77 28.30 24.01 -33.13
CA SER A 77 27.89 25.26 -32.51
C SER A 77 27.51 25.05 -31.05
N THR A 78 27.90 26.01 -30.19
CA THR A 78 27.52 26.01 -28.77
C THR A 78 26.01 26.08 -28.57
N GLU A 79 25.30 26.71 -29.49
CA GLU A 79 23.83 26.82 -29.49
C GLU A 79 23.13 25.45 -29.65
N LEU A 80 23.65 24.63 -30.58
CA LEU A 80 23.13 23.27 -30.80
C LEU A 80 23.33 22.38 -29.57
N LEU A 81 24.50 22.50 -28.93
CA LEU A 81 24.83 21.80 -27.71
C LEU A 81 23.90 22.24 -26.55
N ALA A 82 23.74 23.55 -26.36
CA ALA A 82 22.88 24.11 -25.33
C ALA A 82 21.41 23.70 -25.49
N ALA A 83 20.89 23.73 -26.72
CA ALA A 83 19.52 23.31 -27.02
C ALA A 83 19.25 21.83 -26.66
N GLY A 84 20.20 20.95 -27.02
CA GLY A 84 20.07 19.54 -26.72
C GLY A 84 20.17 19.23 -25.22
N ILE A 85 21.08 19.90 -24.49
CA ILE A 85 21.16 19.77 -23.03
C ILE A 85 19.87 20.27 -22.37
N TRP A 86 19.35 21.42 -22.80
CA TRP A 86 18.10 21.97 -22.31
C TRP A 86 16.95 20.95 -22.46
N GLN A 87 16.79 20.37 -23.64
CA GLN A 87 15.75 19.38 -23.93
C GLN A 87 15.91 18.13 -23.06
N ALA A 88 17.13 17.66 -22.87
CA ALA A 88 17.40 16.53 -21.98
C ALA A 88 17.00 16.85 -20.54
N LEU A 89 17.35 18.00 -19.99
CA LEU A 89 17.04 18.39 -18.62
C LEU A 89 15.54 18.49 -18.36
N ILE A 90 14.75 18.95 -19.32
CA ILE A 90 13.27 19.04 -19.20
C ILE A 90 12.67 17.67 -18.92
N THR A 91 13.19 16.60 -19.50
CA THR A 91 12.63 15.25 -19.23
C THR A 91 12.77 14.83 -17.78
N THR A 92 13.87 15.19 -17.12
CA THR A 92 14.04 14.96 -15.67
C THR A 92 13.07 15.79 -14.85
N VAL A 93 12.88 17.06 -15.20
CA VAL A 93 11.91 17.94 -14.53
C VAL A 93 10.51 17.33 -14.63
N MET A 94 10.10 16.87 -15.80
CA MET A 94 8.79 16.22 -15.98
C MET A 94 8.66 14.95 -15.16
N GLY A 95 9.69 14.10 -15.11
CA GLY A 95 9.71 12.90 -14.27
C GLY A 95 9.52 13.21 -12.78
N LEU A 96 10.20 14.25 -12.28
CA LEU A 96 10.07 14.71 -10.89
C LEU A 96 8.72 15.37 -10.61
N CYS A 97 8.19 16.15 -11.54
CA CYS A 97 6.86 16.75 -11.41
C CYS A 97 5.73 15.71 -11.26
N ILE A 98 5.90 14.54 -11.84
CA ILE A 98 4.95 13.42 -11.66
C ILE A 98 5.23 12.68 -10.33
N ALA A 99 6.49 12.41 -10.05
CA ALA A 99 6.87 11.58 -8.89
C ALA A 99 6.51 12.24 -7.56
N ILE A 100 6.75 13.54 -7.40
CA ILE A 100 6.56 14.25 -6.12
C ILE A 100 5.10 14.22 -5.66
N PRO A 101 4.10 14.64 -6.45
CA PRO A 101 2.70 14.60 -6.01
C PRO A 101 2.20 13.17 -5.79
N VAL A 102 2.61 12.21 -6.62
CA VAL A 102 2.24 10.81 -6.43
C VAL A 102 2.80 10.26 -5.12
N LEU A 103 4.04 10.59 -4.78
CA LEU A 103 4.68 10.20 -3.53
C LEU A 103 3.98 10.81 -2.31
N MET A 104 3.59 12.08 -2.39
CA MET A 104 2.83 12.76 -1.32
C MET A 104 1.48 12.06 -1.08
N VAL A 105 0.75 11.76 -2.14
CA VAL A 105 -0.53 11.02 -2.05
C VAL A 105 -0.31 9.62 -1.48
N TYR A 106 0.72 8.90 -1.94
CA TYR A 106 1.06 7.58 -1.43
C TYR A 106 1.28 7.59 0.10
N TYR A 107 2.13 8.48 0.61
CA TYR A 107 2.40 8.55 2.04
C TYR A 107 1.18 9.01 2.84
N GLY A 108 0.41 9.97 2.34
CA GLY A 108 -0.83 10.41 2.97
C GLY A 108 -1.86 9.29 3.12
N LEU A 109 -2.04 8.50 2.07
CA LEU A 109 -2.93 7.33 2.10
C LEU A 109 -2.37 6.21 3.00
N MET A 110 -1.07 5.93 2.92
CA MET A 110 -0.41 4.91 3.72
C MET A 110 -0.55 5.18 5.23
N LEU A 111 -0.35 6.41 5.67
CA LEU A 111 -0.49 6.79 7.07
C LEU A 111 -1.93 6.60 7.56
N LYS A 112 -2.92 7.03 6.79
CA LYS A 112 -4.33 6.80 7.11
C LYS A 112 -4.67 5.31 7.16
N PHE A 113 -4.17 4.56 6.20
CA PHE A 113 -4.41 3.12 6.11
C PHE A 113 -3.82 2.35 7.30
N ARG A 114 -2.60 2.69 7.72
CA ARG A 114 -1.96 2.07 8.91
C ARG A 114 -2.76 2.34 10.17
N GLY A 115 -3.24 3.57 10.38
CA GLY A 115 -4.07 3.91 11.53
C GLY A 115 -5.36 3.06 11.58
N PHE A 116 -6.09 2.97 10.48
CA PHE A 116 -7.28 2.14 10.39
C PHE A 116 -7.03 0.65 10.61
N HIS A 117 -5.91 0.14 10.11
CA HIS A 117 -5.58 -1.28 10.25
C HIS A 117 -5.32 -1.63 11.73
N ILE A 118 -4.57 -0.82 12.46
CA ILE A 118 -4.25 -1.05 13.88
C ILE A 118 -5.53 -0.97 14.72
N GLU A 119 -6.32 0.08 14.56
CA GLU A 119 -7.56 0.31 15.30
C GLU A 119 -8.58 -0.82 15.06
N ALA A 120 -8.72 -1.25 13.81
CA ALA A 120 -9.64 -2.32 13.46
C ALA A 120 -9.25 -3.67 14.07
N VAL A 121 -7.96 -4.01 14.09
CA VAL A 121 -7.44 -5.22 14.72
C VAL A 121 -7.66 -5.17 16.23
N GLU A 122 -7.34 -4.06 16.89
CA GLU A 122 -7.51 -3.90 18.34
C GLU A 122 -8.98 -4.05 18.77
N HIS A 123 -9.90 -3.38 18.07
CA HIS A 123 -11.33 -3.49 18.36
C HIS A 123 -11.87 -4.91 18.13
N SER A 124 -11.39 -5.61 17.12
CA SER A 124 -11.78 -6.99 16.86
C SER A 124 -11.34 -7.93 17.98
N TYR A 125 -10.10 -7.78 18.47
CA TYR A 125 -9.62 -8.59 19.61
C TYR A 125 -10.37 -8.28 20.89
N ARG A 126 -10.68 -7.03 21.20
CA ARG A 126 -11.50 -6.65 22.36
C ARG A 126 -12.90 -7.26 22.29
N ALA A 127 -13.54 -7.22 21.12
CA ALA A 127 -14.86 -7.82 20.93
C ALA A 127 -14.84 -9.34 21.20
N LEU A 128 -13.81 -10.05 20.70
CA LEU A 128 -13.60 -11.45 20.95
C LEU A 128 -13.37 -11.78 22.43
N GLU A 129 -12.58 -10.98 23.14
CA GLU A 129 -12.34 -11.16 24.57
C GLU A 129 -13.62 -11.00 25.38
N ILE A 130 -14.43 -9.99 25.07
CA ILE A 130 -15.74 -9.76 25.72
C ILE A 130 -16.68 -10.92 25.45
N MET A 131 -16.76 -11.42 24.22
CA MET A 131 -17.59 -12.58 23.87
C MET A 131 -17.15 -13.83 24.62
N ASN A 132 -15.86 -14.10 24.71
CA ASN A 132 -15.33 -15.25 25.45
C ASN A 132 -15.64 -15.14 26.96
N ARG A 133 -15.55 -13.96 27.56
CA ARG A 133 -15.93 -13.73 28.96
C ARG A 133 -17.43 -13.97 29.19
N ILE A 134 -18.30 -13.50 28.30
CA ILE A 134 -19.75 -13.72 28.39
C ILE A 134 -20.07 -15.21 28.26
N ARG A 135 -19.42 -15.91 27.32
CA ARG A 135 -19.61 -17.35 27.10
C ARG A 135 -19.16 -18.17 28.30
N ALA A 136 -17.99 -17.85 28.89
CA ALA A 136 -17.48 -18.49 30.09
C ALA A 136 -18.44 -18.29 31.28
N LYS A 137 -19.07 -17.12 31.39
CA LYS A 137 -20.06 -16.82 32.44
C LYS A 137 -21.38 -17.58 32.25
N ASN A 138 -21.79 -17.77 30.98
CA ASN A 138 -23.07 -18.45 30.67
C ASN A 138 -22.95 -19.95 30.61
N ASN A 139 -21.76 -20.53 30.47
CA ASN A 139 -21.56 -21.99 30.44
C ASN A 139 -20.30 -22.40 31.24
N PRO A 140 -20.35 -22.37 32.58
CA PRO A 140 -19.20 -22.68 33.45
C PRO A 140 -18.75 -24.16 33.35
N HIS A 141 -19.59 -25.08 32.87
CA HIS A 141 -19.25 -26.50 32.74
C HIS A 141 -18.43 -26.85 31.48
N ALA A 142 -18.40 -25.99 30.46
CA ALA A 142 -17.66 -26.28 29.23
C ALA A 142 -16.13 -26.12 29.36
N ILE A 143 -15.64 -25.60 30.48
CA ILE A 143 -14.20 -25.41 30.74
C ILE A 143 -13.59 -26.67 31.37
N ASN A 144 -14.34 -27.38 32.25
CA ASN A 144 -13.86 -28.58 32.94
C ASN A 144 -13.70 -29.78 32.01
N ASP A 145 -14.51 -29.90 30.95
CA ASP A 145 -14.44 -31.04 30.01
C ASP A 145 -13.19 -31.05 29.13
N LYS A 146 -12.42 -29.93 29.08
CA LYS A 146 -11.17 -29.86 28.33
C LYS A 146 -9.94 -30.22 29.17
N GLU A 147 -9.99 -29.97 30.48
CA GLU A 147 -8.90 -30.33 31.40
C GLU A 147 -8.89 -31.83 31.76
N GLU A 148 -10.00 -32.54 31.56
CA GLU A 148 -10.07 -33.99 31.78
C GLU A 148 -9.62 -34.86 30.58
N LYS A 149 -9.31 -34.23 29.43
CA LYS A 149 -8.93 -34.95 28.21
C LYS A 149 -7.47 -34.74 27.77
N GLU A 150 -6.67 -33.98 28.52
CA GLU A 150 -5.21 -33.87 28.37
C GLU A 150 -4.50 -34.72 29.46
#